data_0a32ddef8e27811496342d6d070c35af
#
_entry.id   0a32ddef8e27811496342d6d070c35af
#
_cell.length_a   1.000
_cell.length_b   1.000
_cell.length_c   1.000
_cell.angle_alpha   90.00
_cell.angle_beta   90.00
_cell.angle_gamma   90.00
#
_symmetry.space_group_name_H-M   'P 1'
#
loop_
_entity.id
_entity.type
_entity.pdbx_description
1 polymer ?
#
loop_
_entity_poly.entity_id
_entity_poly.type
_entity_poly.pdbx_seq_one_letter_code
_entity_poly.pdbx_strand_id
1 'polypeptide(L)'
;MNLRTTFRVHDQFCGAGGSSLGIRNLSNKYGGGIEVSLAMNHWRLAVETHSTNFPETAHDCADISATDPRRYPGADMMITSPECTNHSIAKGVARKYQQTKNLFGDICIDPSAERSRATMWDVPRFAEYHNYKIIIVENVVDARMWIMWDAWLHAMHNLGYLHKCVYLNSMHALPTPQSRDRMYVVFWKKGNKTPDLNITPEAYCEKCGKDVSSVQSWKNPAKKFGKYRQQYLYRCPYCGSVVEPYYYSAFNCIDWSLEAPRIGDRLKPLSENTIKRIEYGIEKFGNQPINLGVSDIGCPGFLSKQYGGGFNLKNSPVGLDKVIGTI
;
A
#
# COMPACT_ATOMS: atom_id res chain seq x y z
N MET A 1 38.48 -0.98 15.39
CA MET A 1 37.32 -1.75 14.87
C MET A 1 36.10 -0.88 15.11
N ASN A 2 35.66 -0.06 14.12
CA ASN A 2 34.44 0.71 14.25
C ASN A 2 33.25 -0.27 14.12
N LEU A 3 32.67 -0.65 15.25
CA LEU A 3 31.37 -1.33 15.27
C LEU A 3 30.36 -0.37 14.58
N ARG A 4 30.03 -0.62 13.32
CA ARG A 4 28.92 0.07 12.66
C ARG A 4 27.67 -0.25 13.49
N THR A 5 27.16 0.75 14.15
CA THR A 5 25.90 0.62 14.90
C THR A 5 24.81 0.27 13.91
N THR A 6 24.21 -0.92 14.03
CA THR A 6 23.10 -1.35 13.17
C THR A 6 21.88 -0.48 13.45
N PHE A 7 21.29 0.08 12.42
CA PHE A 7 20.05 0.86 12.48
C PHE A 7 18.86 -0.09 12.59
N ARG A 8 18.17 -0.08 13.72
CA ARG A 8 17.10 -1.03 14.05
C ARG A 8 15.74 -0.49 13.68
N VAL A 9 14.90 -1.36 13.12
CA VAL A 9 13.54 -1.02 12.65
C VAL A 9 12.52 -1.91 13.34
N HIS A 10 11.43 -1.31 13.83
CA HIS A 10 10.20 -1.99 14.22
C HIS A 10 9.21 -1.95 13.05
N ASP A 11 8.67 -3.11 12.65
CA ASP A 11 7.65 -3.26 11.62
C ASP A 11 6.32 -3.64 12.29
N GLN A 12 5.41 -2.67 12.43
CA GLN A 12 4.10 -2.88 13.04
C GLN A 12 3.04 -3.11 11.96
N PHE A 13 2.09 -3.99 12.25
CA PHE A 13 1.11 -4.50 11.27
C PHE A 13 1.81 -5.11 10.06
N CYS A 14 2.90 -5.84 10.29
CA CYS A 14 3.89 -6.28 9.33
C CYS A 14 3.34 -7.15 8.18
N GLY A 15 2.15 -7.75 8.33
CA GLY A 15 1.57 -8.66 7.34
C GLY A 15 2.54 -9.81 7.01
N ALA A 16 2.69 -10.12 5.73
CA ALA A 16 3.63 -11.14 5.23
C ALA A 16 5.06 -10.61 5.03
N GLY A 17 5.34 -9.32 5.36
CA GLY A 17 6.68 -8.75 5.34
C GLY A 17 7.00 -7.84 4.15
N GLY A 18 6.02 -7.19 3.54
CA GLY A 18 6.27 -6.26 2.43
C GLY A 18 7.18 -5.09 2.83
N SER A 19 6.95 -4.47 3.98
CA SER A 19 7.79 -3.41 4.54
C SER A 19 9.18 -3.92 4.89
N SER A 20 9.25 -5.09 5.53
CA SER A 20 10.51 -5.74 5.91
C SER A 20 11.35 -6.12 4.69
N LEU A 21 10.73 -6.55 3.57
CA LEU A 21 11.42 -6.76 2.31
C LEU A 21 12.03 -5.46 1.76
N GLY A 22 11.31 -4.35 1.87
CA GLY A 22 11.83 -3.03 1.51
C GLY A 22 13.07 -2.65 2.31
N ILE A 23 13.09 -2.90 3.63
CA ILE A 23 14.24 -2.68 4.49
C ILE A 23 15.40 -3.61 4.13
N ARG A 24 15.14 -4.90 3.89
CA ARG A 24 16.16 -5.86 3.45
C ARG A 24 16.81 -5.43 2.13
N ASN A 25 16.01 -5.01 1.15
CA ASN A 25 16.53 -4.54 -0.13
C ASN A 25 17.36 -3.26 0.03
N LEU A 26 16.92 -2.34 0.90
CA LEU A 26 17.68 -1.14 1.23
C LEU A 26 19.02 -1.50 1.90
N SER A 27 19.01 -2.40 2.89
CA SER A 27 20.19 -2.89 3.57
C SER A 27 21.18 -3.48 2.57
N ASN A 28 20.73 -4.36 1.68
CA ASN A 28 21.56 -4.99 0.65
C ASN A 28 22.16 -3.94 -0.31
N LYS A 29 21.37 -2.95 -0.73
CA LYS A 29 21.83 -1.90 -1.65
C LYS A 29 22.98 -1.06 -1.06
N TYR A 30 22.98 -0.86 0.26
CA TYR A 30 24.01 -0.05 0.94
C TYR A 30 25.06 -0.87 1.71
N GLY A 31 25.11 -2.18 1.50
CA GLY A 31 26.11 -3.07 2.08
C GLY A 31 25.89 -3.36 3.57
N GLY A 32 24.64 -3.39 4.02
CA GLY A 32 24.26 -3.69 5.40
C GLY A 32 24.06 -2.45 6.27
N GLY A 33 23.85 -2.67 7.56
CA GLY A 33 23.75 -1.61 8.57
C GLY A 33 22.32 -1.16 8.91
N ILE A 34 21.30 -1.78 8.33
CA ILE A 34 19.90 -1.60 8.71
C ILE A 34 19.20 -2.96 8.76
N GLU A 35 18.40 -3.20 9.80
CA GLU A 35 17.69 -4.46 10.02
C GLU A 35 16.31 -4.25 10.64
N VAL A 36 15.36 -5.14 10.33
CA VAL A 36 14.11 -5.23 11.07
C VAL A 36 14.36 -6.09 12.30
N SER A 37 14.42 -5.44 13.47
CA SER A 37 14.69 -6.10 14.74
C SER A 37 13.45 -6.72 15.38
N LEU A 38 12.24 -6.19 15.05
CA LEU A 38 10.98 -6.68 15.58
C LEU A 38 9.86 -6.47 14.55
N ALA A 39 9.06 -7.52 14.33
CA ALA A 39 7.85 -7.49 13.52
C ALA A 39 6.63 -7.91 14.35
N MET A 40 5.54 -7.13 14.26
CA MET A 40 4.35 -7.33 15.07
C MET A 40 3.09 -7.37 14.22
N ASN A 41 2.19 -8.31 14.54
CA ASN A 41 0.85 -8.37 13.98
C ASN A 41 -0.07 -9.16 14.92
N HIS A 42 -1.37 -8.82 14.94
CA HIS A 42 -2.36 -9.58 15.74
C HIS A 42 -2.79 -10.89 15.06
N TRP A 43 -2.62 -11.02 13.74
CA TRP A 43 -3.03 -12.18 12.99
C TRP A 43 -1.90 -13.20 12.90
N ARG A 44 -2.12 -14.36 13.56
CA ARG A 44 -1.13 -15.41 13.70
C ARG A 44 -0.56 -15.89 12.36
N LEU A 45 -1.41 -16.12 11.35
CA LEU A 45 -0.94 -16.55 10.03
C LEU A 45 0.00 -15.52 9.36
N ALA A 46 -0.26 -14.22 9.56
CA ALA A 46 0.64 -13.18 9.06
C ALA A 46 2.01 -13.26 9.73
N VAL A 47 2.03 -13.44 11.06
CA VAL A 47 3.29 -13.59 11.82
C VAL A 47 4.05 -14.86 11.41
N GLU A 48 3.37 -15.99 11.25
CA GLU A 48 3.96 -17.24 10.78
C GLU A 48 4.55 -17.10 9.37
N THR A 49 3.83 -16.45 8.46
CA THR A 49 4.33 -16.16 7.11
C THR A 49 5.53 -15.22 7.16
N HIS A 50 5.45 -14.17 7.97
CA HIS A 50 6.55 -13.22 8.14
C HIS A 50 7.80 -13.90 8.70
N SER A 51 7.66 -14.75 9.73
CA SER A 51 8.78 -15.47 10.35
C SER A 51 9.45 -16.46 9.39
N THR A 52 8.68 -17.05 8.48
CA THR A 52 9.22 -17.89 7.41
C THR A 52 10.06 -17.06 6.42
N ASN A 53 9.61 -15.85 6.08
CA ASN A 53 10.30 -14.96 5.14
C ASN A 53 11.50 -14.23 5.78
N PHE A 54 11.45 -14.01 7.09
CA PHE A 54 12.45 -13.21 7.86
C PHE A 54 12.78 -13.89 9.19
N PRO A 55 13.43 -15.08 9.16
CA PRO A 55 13.73 -15.85 10.38
C PRO A 55 14.69 -15.14 11.33
N GLU A 56 15.46 -14.16 10.85
CA GLU A 56 16.37 -13.34 11.64
C GLU A 56 15.70 -12.27 12.48
N THR A 57 14.42 -11.94 12.19
CA THR A 57 13.65 -10.91 12.88
C THR A 57 12.95 -11.50 14.10
N ALA A 58 12.93 -10.79 15.23
CA ALA A 58 12.06 -11.15 16.35
C ALA A 58 10.58 -10.89 16.00
N HIS A 59 9.68 -11.77 16.45
CA HIS A 59 8.26 -11.69 16.13
C HIS A 59 7.40 -11.65 17.39
N ASP A 60 6.34 -10.83 17.37
CA ASP A 60 5.28 -10.89 18.38
C ASP A 60 3.90 -10.96 17.70
N CYS A 61 3.12 -11.97 18.08
CA CYS A 61 1.74 -12.12 17.67
C CYS A 61 0.82 -11.52 18.74
N ALA A 62 0.64 -10.21 18.69
CA ALA A 62 -0.08 -9.45 19.71
C ALA A 62 -0.97 -8.37 19.12
N ASP A 63 -2.03 -8.03 19.84
CA ASP A 63 -2.81 -6.80 19.59
C ASP A 63 -1.96 -5.59 19.99
N ILE A 64 -1.48 -4.84 19.01
CA ILE A 64 -0.58 -3.71 19.19
C ILE A 64 -1.23 -2.66 20.13
N SER A 65 -2.54 -2.44 20.01
CA SER A 65 -3.26 -1.47 20.82
C SER A 65 -3.33 -1.87 22.31
N ALA A 66 -3.33 -3.17 22.60
CA ALA A 66 -3.35 -3.71 23.96
C ALA A 66 -1.94 -3.92 24.54
N THR A 67 -0.88 -3.78 23.74
CA THR A 67 0.48 -4.08 24.15
C THR A 67 1.20 -2.85 24.70
N ASP A 68 1.93 -3.02 25.81
CA ASP A 68 2.78 -1.99 26.38
C ASP A 68 4.07 -1.83 25.56
N PRO A 69 4.39 -0.63 25.02
CA PRO A 69 5.62 -0.39 24.27
C PRO A 69 6.91 -0.73 25.04
N ARG A 70 6.88 -0.68 26.37
CA ARG A 70 8.02 -0.99 27.25
C ARG A 70 8.49 -2.44 27.16
N ARG A 71 7.66 -3.34 26.64
CA ARG A 71 8.02 -4.76 26.44
C ARG A 71 9.09 -4.98 25.39
N TYR A 72 9.31 -4.01 24.51
CA TYR A 72 10.17 -4.18 23.35
C TYR A 72 11.47 -3.40 23.48
N PRO A 73 12.57 -3.94 22.91
CA PRO A 73 13.85 -3.25 22.86
C PRO A 73 13.74 -1.95 22.07
N GLY A 74 14.64 -1.01 22.32
CA GLY A 74 14.69 0.24 21.57
C GLY A 74 15.05 0.02 20.09
N ALA A 75 14.51 0.88 19.23
CA ALA A 75 14.82 0.91 17.80
C ALA A 75 14.97 2.35 17.31
N ASP A 76 15.60 2.53 16.15
CA ASP A 76 15.86 3.84 15.55
C ASP A 76 14.68 4.31 14.68
N MET A 77 13.95 3.36 14.12
CA MET A 77 12.88 3.62 13.16
C MET A 77 11.67 2.73 13.44
N MET A 78 10.50 3.26 13.13
CA MET A 78 9.25 2.49 13.05
C MET A 78 8.66 2.59 11.66
N ILE A 79 8.30 1.46 11.08
CA ILE A 79 7.38 1.37 9.95
C ILE A 79 6.09 0.77 10.48
N THR A 80 4.96 1.34 10.11
CA THR A 80 3.67 0.92 10.62
C THR A 80 2.58 1.13 9.59
N SER A 81 1.66 0.17 9.48
CA SER A 81 0.52 0.21 8.57
C SER A 81 -0.78 0.00 9.36
N PRO A 82 -1.21 1.00 10.14
CA PRO A 82 -2.42 0.90 10.95
C PRO A 82 -3.65 0.53 10.12
N GLU A 83 -4.58 -0.20 10.70
CA GLU A 83 -5.75 -0.70 9.98
C GLU A 83 -6.55 0.43 9.30
N CYS A 84 -6.93 0.17 8.03
CA CYS A 84 -7.64 1.12 7.19
C CYS A 84 -9.10 0.76 6.91
N THR A 85 -9.64 -0.31 7.51
CA THR A 85 -10.93 -0.91 7.12
C THR A 85 -12.10 0.09 7.15
N ASN A 86 -12.03 1.13 7.96
CA ASN A 86 -13.04 2.17 8.07
C ASN A 86 -12.63 3.52 7.45
N HIS A 87 -11.43 3.60 6.88
CA HIS A 87 -10.97 4.74 6.10
C HIS A 87 -11.11 4.49 4.60
N SER A 88 -11.30 3.23 4.16
CA SER A 88 -11.38 2.85 2.74
C SER A 88 -12.80 2.63 2.26
N ILE A 89 -13.03 2.84 0.95
CA ILE A 89 -14.28 2.55 0.25
C ILE A 89 -14.37 1.03 -0.09
N ALA A 90 -13.42 0.22 0.35
CA ALA A 90 -13.32 -1.20 -0.03
C ALA A 90 -14.54 -2.04 0.39
N LYS A 91 -15.33 -1.59 1.35
CA LYS A 91 -16.62 -2.23 1.72
C LYS A 91 -17.75 -1.97 0.71
N GLY A 92 -17.51 -1.24 -0.40
CA GLY A 92 -18.53 -1.00 -1.43
C GLY A 92 -19.68 -0.06 -1.01
N VAL A 93 -19.66 0.48 0.18
CA VAL A 93 -20.67 1.38 0.73
C VAL A 93 -20.09 2.80 0.83
N ALA A 94 -20.83 3.78 0.30
CA ALA A 94 -20.46 5.19 0.45
C ALA A 94 -20.31 5.54 1.93
N ARG A 95 -19.29 6.38 2.25
CA ARG A 95 -19.07 6.89 3.59
C ARG A 95 -20.31 7.64 4.11
N LYS A 96 -21.23 6.91 4.65
CA LYS A 96 -22.02 7.45 5.74
C LYS A 96 -21.21 7.11 7.00
N TYR A 97 -20.93 8.11 7.84
CA TYR A 97 -20.69 7.87 9.24
C TYR A 97 -21.91 7.07 9.70
N GLN A 98 -21.82 5.74 9.64
CA GLN A 98 -22.98 4.90 9.89
C GLN A 98 -23.19 4.90 11.39
N GLN A 99 -24.05 5.83 11.77
CA GLN A 99 -24.86 5.76 12.94
C GLN A 99 -25.83 4.61 12.69
N THR A 100 -25.46 3.39 13.03
CA THR A 100 -26.42 2.31 13.19
C THR A 100 -27.25 2.68 14.41
N LYS A 101 -28.56 2.88 14.20
CA LYS A 101 -29.47 3.04 15.32
C LYS A 101 -29.65 1.69 15.98
N ASN A 102 -29.50 1.63 17.32
CA ASN A 102 -29.90 0.45 18.08
C ASN A 102 -31.43 0.28 18.04
N LEU A 103 -31.94 -0.80 18.62
CA LEU A 103 -33.37 -1.10 18.73
C LEU A 103 -34.17 0.06 19.42
N PHE A 104 -33.51 0.95 20.15
CA PHE A 104 -34.08 2.08 20.88
C PHE A 104 -33.90 3.42 20.17
N GLY A 105 -33.34 3.43 18.95
CA GLY A 105 -33.17 4.63 18.16
C GLY A 105 -31.91 5.44 18.44
N ASP A 106 -31.05 4.99 19.39
CA ASP A 106 -29.78 5.64 19.70
C ASP A 106 -28.72 5.34 18.66
N ILE A 107 -27.83 6.31 18.46
CA ILE A 107 -26.72 6.19 17.54
C ILE A 107 -25.66 5.24 18.13
N CYS A 108 -25.55 4.03 17.59
CA CYS A 108 -24.46 3.12 17.91
C CYS A 108 -23.31 3.29 16.91
N ILE A 109 -22.13 3.58 17.40
CA ILE A 109 -20.88 3.52 16.64
C ILE A 109 -20.54 2.03 16.49
N ASP A 110 -20.25 1.58 15.26
CA ASP A 110 -19.76 0.22 15.02
C ASP A 110 -18.45 0.02 15.80
N PRO A 111 -18.40 -0.88 16.81
CA PRO A 111 -17.20 -1.11 17.63
C PRO A 111 -15.99 -1.56 16.82
N SER A 112 -16.20 -2.23 15.68
CA SER A 112 -15.11 -2.63 14.78
C SER A 112 -14.54 -1.42 14.05
N ALA A 113 -15.40 -0.46 13.71
CA ALA A 113 -15.00 0.81 13.11
C ALA A 113 -14.21 1.71 14.06
N GLU A 114 -14.60 1.71 15.32
CA GLU A 114 -13.90 2.44 16.38
C GLU A 114 -12.53 1.83 16.67
N ARG A 115 -12.46 0.50 16.82
CA ARG A 115 -11.21 -0.23 17.04
C ARG A 115 -10.23 -0.02 15.90
N SER A 116 -10.68 -0.11 14.65
CA SER A 116 -9.83 0.12 13.47
C SER A 116 -9.28 1.56 13.40
N ARG A 117 -10.04 2.56 13.86
CA ARG A 117 -9.55 3.95 13.97
C ARG A 117 -8.59 4.15 15.13
N ALA A 118 -8.73 3.35 16.20
CA ALA A 118 -7.86 3.42 17.37
C ALA A 118 -6.41 3.06 17.04
N THR A 119 -6.15 2.19 16.05
CA THR A 119 -4.79 1.77 15.67
C THR A 119 -3.90 2.92 15.18
N MET A 120 -4.47 4.02 14.69
CA MET A 120 -3.69 5.23 14.36
C MET A 120 -3.07 5.88 15.61
N TRP A 121 -3.70 5.73 16.79
CA TRP A 121 -3.18 6.26 18.04
C TRP A 121 -2.04 5.43 18.63
N ASP A 122 -1.80 4.23 18.14
CA ASP A 122 -0.62 3.45 18.51
C ASP A 122 0.67 4.13 18.05
N VAL A 123 0.62 4.91 16.96
CA VAL A 123 1.79 5.63 16.43
C VAL A 123 2.36 6.61 17.47
N PRO A 124 1.61 7.61 17.99
CA PRO A 124 2.15 8.51 19.01
C PRO A 124 2.50 7.78 20.32
N ARG A 125 1.74 6.75 20.72
CA ARG A 125 2.00 5.97 21.94
C ARG A 125 3.36 5.25 21.90
N PHE A 126 3.68 4.59 20.78
CA PHE A 126 4.99 3.97 20.58
C PHE A 126 6.10 5.02 20.36
N ALA A 127 5.79 6.11 19.66
CA ALA A 127 6.72 7.20 19.41
C ALA A 127 7.15 7.91 20.71
N GLU A 128 6.23 8.09 21.64
CA GLU A 128 6.48 8.69 22.98
C GLU A 128 7.51 7.88 23.75
N TYR A 129 7.35 6.56 23.81
CA TYR A 129 8.24 5.70 24.57
C TYR A 129 9.59 5.47 23.87
N HIS A 130 9.57 5.02 22.60
CA HIS A 130 10.79 4.63 21.91
C HIS A 130 11.59 5.80 21.33
N ASN A 131 10.98 6.96 21.18
CA ASN A 131 11.63 8.17 20.69
C ASN A 131 12.36 7.95 19.35
N TYR A 132 11.74 7.26 18.40
CA TYR A 132 12.32 6.92 17.10
C TYR A 132 12.90 8.14 16.39
N LYS A 133 13.97 7.95 15.64
CA LYS A 133 14.55 8.99 14.77
C LYS A 133 13.68 9.29 13.57
N ILE A 134 13.05 8.23 13.01
CA ILE A 134 12.19 8.28 11.84
C ILE A 134 10.98 7.35 12.07
N ILE A 135 9.80 7.77 11.60
CA ILE A 135 8.60 6.94 11.59
C ILE A 135 7.96 7.06 10.20
N ILE A 136 7.61 5.92 9.60
CA ILE A 136 6.86 5.85 8.35
C ILE A 136 5.51 5.20 8.64
N VAL A 137 4.43 5.94 8.41
CA VAL A 137 3.06 5.45 8.55
C VAL A 137 2.46 5.29 7.16
N GLU A 138 2.16 4.05 6.76
CA GLU A 138 1.46 3.75 5.52
C GLU A 138 -0.04 3.68 5.75
N ASN A 139 -0.83 4.26 4.85
CA ASN A 139 -2.27 4.07 4.86
C ASN A 139 -2.88 4.35 3.47
N VAL A 140 -4.19 4.08 3.33
CA VAL A 140 -4.94 4.52 2.15
C VAL A 140 -4.98 6.05 2.09
N VAL A 141 -5.01 6.60 0.87
CA VAL A 141 -5.09 8.07 0.66
C VAL A 141 -6.25 8.68 1.44
N ASP A 142 -7.35 7.96 1.53
CA ASP A 142 -8.57 8.41 2.19
C ASP A 142 -8.44 8.57 3.72
N ALA A 143 -7.43 7.98 4.36
CA ALA A 143 -7.14 8.18 5.78
C ALA A 143 -6.85 9.67 6.12
N ARG A 144 -6.40 10.45 5.13
CA ARG A 144 -6.24 11.92 5.26
C ARG A 144 -7.54 12.64 5.63
N MET A 145 -8.68 12.03 5.34
CA MET A 145 -10.02 12.58 5.62
C MET A 145 -10.55 12.16 7.01
N TRP A 146 -9.76 11.51 7.82
CA TRP A 146 -10.14 11.13 9.18
C TRP A 146 -10.36 12.36 10.05
N ILE A 147 -11.48 12.40 10.80
CA ILE A 147 -11.87 13.57 11.61
C ILE A 147 -10.82 13.95 12.65
N MET A 148 -10.07 12.97 13.18
CA MET A 148 -9.03 13.18 14.19
C MET A 148 -7.65 13.42 13.59
N TRP A 149 -7.55 13.56 12.26
CA TRP A 149 -6.26 13.68 11.56
C TRP A 149 -5.38 14.80 12.11
N ASP A 150 -5.96 16.01 12.29
CA ASP A 150 -5.18 17.15 12.73
C ASP A 150 -4.76 17.03 14.22
N ALA A 151 -5.63 16.45 15.07
CA ALA A 151 -5.29 16.14 16.45
C ALA A 151 -4.15 15.11 16.54
N TRP A 152 -4.19 14.07 15.71
CA TRP A 152 -3.15 13.06 15.62
C TRP A 152 -1.81 13.64 15.14
N LEU A 153 -1.80 14.49 14.11
CA LEU A 153 -0.59 15.19 13.68
C LEU A 153 -0.04 16.10 14.79
N HIS A 154 -0.94 16.79 15.51
CA HIS A 154 -0.56 17.68 16.61
C HIS A 154 0.12 16.90 17.73
N ALA A 155 -0.39 15.71 18.10
CA ALA A 155 0.26 14.83 19.07
C ALA A 155 1.70 14.49 18.63
N MET A 156 1.92 14.13 17.38
CA MET A 156 3.26 13.83 16.86
C MET A 156 4.18 15.07 16.87
N HIS A 157 3.65 16.25 16.55
CA HIS A 157 4.42 17.50 16.61
C HIS A 157 4.83 17.84 18.06
N ASN A 158 3.96 17.61 19.03
CA ASN A 158 4.26 17.82 20.46
C ASN A 158 5.34 16.85 20.94
N LEU A 159 5.40 15.64 20.37
CA LEU A 159 6.50 14.69 20.62
C LEU A 159 7.81 15.09 19.91
N GLY A 160 7.87 16.25 19.24
CA GLY A 160 9.05 16.79 18.61
C GLY A 160 9.34 16.26 17.21
N TYR A 161 8.33 15.79 16.50
CA TYR A 161 8.48 15.37 15.10
C TYR A 161 8.08 16.47 14.11
N LEU A 162 8.79 16.53 12.98
CA LEU A 162 8.34 17.15 11.75
C LEU A 162 7.74 16.07 10.84
N HIS A 163 6.92 16.44 9.86
CA HIS A 163 6.35 15.44 8.94
C HIS A 163 6.22 15.96 7.51
N LYS A 164 6.11 15.00 6.58
CA LYS A 164 5.67 15.23 5.20
C LYS A 164 4.79 14.06 4.75
N CYS A 165 3.65 14.35 4.14
CA CYS A 165 2.83 13.35 3.48
C CYS A 165 3.33 13.13 2.05
N VAL A 166 3.57 11.88 1.68
CA VAL A 166 3.96 11.43 0.35
C VAL A 166 2.81 10.60 -0.21
N TYR A 167 2.39 10.90 -1.43
CA TYR A 167 1.35 10.17 -2.14
C TYR A 167 1.98 9.52 -3.35
N LEU A 168 1.85 8.22 -3.45
CA LEU A 168 2.37 7.48 -4.59
C LEU A 168 1.43 6.32 -4.97
N ASN A 169 1.56 5.89 -6.22
CA ASN A 169 0.96 4.65 -6.67
C ASN A 169 2.07 3.58 -6.76
N SER A 170 1.84 2.42 -6.17
CA SER A 170 2.83 1.34 -6.11
C SER A 170 3.30 0.85 -7.48
N MET A 171 2.50 1.05 -8.54
CA MET A 171 2.90 0.68 -9.90
C MET A 171 4.20 1.36 -10.38
N HIS A 172 4.54 2.51 -9.78
CA HIS A 172 5.77 3.23 -10.10
C HIS A 172 6.94 2.86 -9.17
N ALA A 173 6.71 2.00 -8.17
CA ALA A 173 7.75 1.40 -7.35
C ALA A 173 8.11 0.03 -7.94
N LEU A 174 8.92 0.03 -9.00
CA LEU A 174 9.29 -1.18 -9.73
C LEU A 174 10.00 -2.20 -8.80
N PRO A 175 9.74 -3.48 -8.96
CA PRO A 175 8.97 -4.15 -10.02
C PRO A 175 7.50 -4.50 -9.65
N THR A 176 6.76 -3.63 -9.00
CA THR A 176 5.41 -3.93 -8.50
C THR A 176 4.35 -3.80 -9.62
N PRO A 177 3.76 -4.89 -10.16
CA PRO A 177 2.78 -4.82 -11.23
C PRO A 177 1.35 -4.54 -10.73
N GLN A 178 1.22 -3.70 -9.69
CA GLN A 178 -0.06 -3.38 -9.06
C GLN A 178 -0.30 -1.87 -8.98
N SER A 179 -1.44 -1.41 -9.49
CA SER A 179 -1.89 -0.03 -9.29
C SER A 179 -2.59 0.10 -7.94
N ARG A 180 -1.87 0.65 -6.96
CA ARG A 180 -2.33 0.84 -5.59
C ARG A 180 -1.91 2.20 -5.05
N ASP A 181 -2.86 3.14 -4.98
CA ASP A 181 -2.60 4.46 -4.41
C ASP A 181 -2.48 4.39 -2.89
N ARG A 182 -1.41 4.97 -2.36
CA ARG A 182 -1.11 5.01 -0.93
C ARG A 182 -0.61 6.38 -0.49
N MET A 183 -0.84 6.65 0.77
CA MET A 183 -0.27 7.76 1.51
C MET A 183 0.76 7.23 2.50
N TYR A 184 1.93 7.85 2.50
CA TYR A 184 2.96 7.64 3.51
C TYR A 184 3.14 8.93 4.29
N VAL A 185 2.95 8.89 5.60
CA VAL A 185 3.28 10.00 6.48
C VAL A 185 4.64 9.71 7.07
N VAL A 186 5.63 10.46 6.63
CA VAL A 186 7.01 10.32 7.11
C VAL A 186 7.24 11.36 8.19
N PHE A 187 7.56 10.90 9.38
CA PHE A 187 7.96 11.74 10.52
C PHE A 187 9.45 11.61 10.78
N TRP A 188 10.08 12.70 11.16
CA TRP A 188 11.47 12.72 11.64
C TRP A 188 11.64 13.69 12.79
N LYS A 189 12.57 13.41 13.72
CA LYS A 189 12.82 14.28 14.86
C LYS A 189 13.35 15.64 14.43
N LYS A 190 12.89 16.70 15.09
CA LYS A 190 13.45 18.04 14.99
C LYS A 190 14.95 17.98 15.29
N GLY A 191 15.75 18.67 14.48
CA GLY A 191 17.22 18.65 14.59
C GLY A 191 17.90 17.59 13.72
N ASN A 192 17.19 16.57 13.27
CA ASN A 192 17.72 15.64 12.26
C ASN A 192 17.64 16.25 10.85
N LYS A 193 18.52 15.78 9.96
CA LYS A 193 18.49 16.17 8.55
C LYS A 193 17.12 15.86 7.96
N THR A 194 16.52 16.85 7.30
CA THR A 194 15.27 16.63 6.55
C THR A 194 15.48 15.61 5.44
N PRO A 195 14.69 14.52 5.39
CA PRO A 195 14.82 13.54 4.33
C PRO A 195 14.36 14.11 2.99
N ASP A 196 15.02 13.70 1.90
CA ASP A 196 14.48 13.94 0.56
C ASP A 196 13.35 12.93 0.30
N LEU A 197 12.14 13.45 0.18
CA LEU A 197 10.92 12.67 -0.02
C LEU A 197 10.27 13.01 -1.38
N ASN A 198 11.04 13.47 -2.34
CA ASN A 198 10.58 13.67 -3.70
C ASN A 198 10.60 12.35 -4.46
N ILE A 199 9.44 11.94 -4.93
CA ILE A 199 9.30 10.72 -5.74
C ILE A 199 9.33 11.13 -7.21
N THR A 200 10.37 10.72 -7.91
CA THR A 200 10.65 11.09 -9.31
C THR A 200 10.81 9.83 -10.16
N PRO A 201 9.72 9.07 -10.41
CA PRO A 201 9.83 7.85 -11.19
C PRO A 201 10.24 8.15 -12.64
N GLU A 202 11.01 7.23 -13.22
CA GLU A 202 11.46 7.32 -14.60
C GLU A 202 10.30 7.16 -15.58
N ALA A 203 10.32 7.98 -16.64
CA ALA A 203 9.32 7.98 -17.71
C ALA A 203 9.98 8.38 -19.04
N TYR A 204 9.47 7.86 -20.15
CA TYR A 204 9.84 8.36 -21.47
C TYR A 204 9.04 9.63 -21.80
N CYS A 205 9.73 10.67 -22.24
CA CYS A 205 9.08 11.88 -22.72
C CYS A 205 9.12 11.93 -24.25
N GLU A 206 7.99 11.68 -24.91
CA GLU A 206 7.89 11.70 -26.37
C GLU A 206 8.33 13.05 -26.96
N LYS A 207 7.95 14.17 -26.33
CA LYS A 207 8.32 15.52 -26.82
C LYS A 207 9.83 15.79 -26.75
N CYS A 208 10.52 15.23 -25.76
CA CYS A 208 11.96 15.39 -25.58
C CYS A 208 12.76 14.25 -26.22
N GLY A 209 12.13 13.15 -26.63
CA GLY A 209 12.76 11.98 -27.22
C GLY A 209 13.71 11.23 -26.28
N LYS A 210 13.49 11.31 -24.94
CA LYS A 210 14.40 10.71 -23.95
C LYS A 210 13.71 10.33 -22.66
N ASP A 211 14.39 9.48 -21.89
CA ASP A 211 14.00 9.18 -20.52
C ASP A 211 14.25 10.39 -19.60
N VAL A 212 13.34 10.54 -18.63
CA VAL A 212 13.35 11.66 -17.68
C VAL A 212 12.93 11.18 -16.29
N SER A 213 13.56 11.69 -15.26
CA SER A 213 13.07 11.57 -13.88
C SER A 213 11.88 12.51 -13.71
N SER A 214 10.68 11.96 -13.82
CA SER A 214 9.44 12.75 -13.87
C SER A 214 9.11 13.41 -12.54
N VAL A 215 8.36 14.52 -12.57
CA VAL A 215 7.96 15.26 -11.38
C VAL A 215 6.45 15.17 -11.15
N GLN A 216 6.05 14.93 -9.89
CA GLN A 216 4.65 14.91 -9.49
C GLN A 216 4.02 16.31 -9.62
N SER A 217 2.91 16.41 -10.33
CA SER A 217 2.19 17.66 -10.59
C SER A 217 0.73 17.52 -10.16
N TRP A 218 0.32 18.34 -9.19
CA TRP A 218 -1.04 18.37 -8.69
C TRP A 218 -1.96 19.15 -9.62
N LYS A 219 -3.13 18.58 -9.95
CA LYS A 219 -4.15 19.27 -10.76
C LYS A 219 -4.70 20.52 -10.05
N ASN A 220 -4.80 20.45 -8.72
CA ASN A 220 -5.11 21.60 -7.87
C ASN A 220 -3.91 21.86 -6.93
N PRO A 221 -3.09 22.91 -7.17
CA PRO A 221 -1.93 23.21 -6.34
C PRO A 221 -2.24 23.52 -4.87
N ALA A 222 -3.46 24.00 -4.58
CA ALA A 222 -3.90 24.30 -3.21
C ALA A 222 -4.27 23.04 -2.42
N LYS A 223 -4.51 21.89 -3.11
CA LYS A 223 -4.96 20.65 -2.49
C LYS A 223 -4.03 19.50 -2.86
N LYS A 224 -2.88 19.42 -2.17
CA LYS A 224 -1.82 18.45 -2.46
C LYS A 224 -2.04 17.12 -1.75
N PHE A 225 -3.18 16.46 -1.99
CA PHE A 225 -3.40 15.08 -1.60
C PHE A 225 -4.34 14.38 -2.60
N GLY A 226 -4.17 13.07 -2.78
CA GLY A 226 -5.02 12.32 -3.70
C GLY A 226 -4.34 11.15 -4.37
N LYS A 227 -4.98 10.65 -5.43
CA LYS A 227 -4.64 9.45 -6.18
C LYS A 227 -4.08 9.81 -7.55
N TYR A 228 -3.20 8.95 -8.05
CA TYR A 228 -2.64 9.08 -9.40
C TYR A 228 -3.74 9.14 -10.46
N ARG A 229 -3.53 9.94 -11.49
CA ARG A 229 -4.48 10.26 -12.57
C ARG A 229 -5.76 11.01 -12.13
N GLN A 230 -6.17 10.87 -10.86
CA GLN A 230 -7.34 11.59 -10.34
C GLN A 230 -6.98 13.01 -9.88
N GLN A 231 -6.06 13.14 -8.92
CA GLN A 231 -5.66 14.42 -8.33
C GLN A 231 -4.27 14.88 -8.75
N TYR A 232 -3.39 13.97 -9.15
CA TYR A 232 -2.07 14.32 -9.66
C TYR A 232 -1.69 13.49 -10.88
N LEU A 233 -0.70 14.02 -11.64
CA LEU A 233 -0.07 13.41 -12.79
C LEU A 233 1.46 13.54 -12.64
N TYR A 234 2.20 12.92 -13.55
CA TYR A 234 3.62 13.15 -13.68
C TYR A 234 3.91 13.97 -14.93
N ARG A 235 4.93 14.84 -14.85
CA ARG A 235 5.34 15.70 -15.94
C ARG A 235 6.85 15.63 -16.18
N CYS A 236 7.22 15.83 -17.43
CA CYS A 236 8.62 16.01 -17.82
C CYS A 236 9.15 17.32 -17.19
N PRO A 237 10.30 17.27 -16.46
CA PRO A 237 10.87 18.48 -15.86
C PRO A 237 11.42 19.48 -16.88
N TYR A 238 11.67 19.05 -18.12
CA TYR A 238 12.26 19.89 -19.16
C TYR A 238 11.21 20.63 -20.00
N CYS A 239 10.16 19.95 -20.43
CA CYS A 239 9.16 20.54 -21.35
C CYS A 239 7.76 20.67 -20.75
N GLY A 240 7.53 20.20 -19.52
CA GLY A 240 6.24 20.28 -18.83
C GLY A 240 5.14 19.32 -19.37
N SER A 241 5.42 18.54 -20.44
CA SER A 241 4.46 17.58 -20.98
C SER A 241 4.10 16.54 -19.95
N VAL A 242 2.84 16.07 -19.97
CA VAL A 242 2.43 14.91 -19.16
C VAL A 242 3.15 13.68 -19.66
N VAL A 243 3.72 12.92 -18.74
CA VAL A 243 4.41 11.67 -19.02
C VAL A 243 3.82 10.57 -18.14
N GLU A 244 3.87 9.33 -18.61
CA GLU A 244 3.48 8.16 -17.83
C GLU A 244 4.75 7.46 -17.34
N PRO A 245 4.98 7.38 -16.01
CA PRO A 245 6.12 6.63 -15.49
C PRO A 245 6.04 5.16 -15.85
N TYR A 246 7.21 4.53 -15.98
CA TYR A 246 7.32 3.10 -16.26
C TYR A 246 6.62 2.26 -15.21
N TYR A 247 6.04 1.15 -15.63
CA TYR A 247 5.39 0.16 -14.77
C TYR A 247 5.58 -1.25 -15.35
N TYR A 248 5.44 -2.25 -14.48
CA TYR A 248 5.37 -3.64 -14.90
C TYR A 248 3.92 -4.04 -15.16
N SER A 249 3.67 -4.79 -16.24
CA SER A 249 2.34 -5.33 -16.54
C SER A 249 1.98 -6.48 -15.62
N ALA A 250 0.69 -6.79 -15.52
CA ALA A 250 0.16 -7.91 -14.72
C ALA A 250 0.73 -9.27 -15.16
N PHE A 251 1.12 -9.40 -16.42
CA PHE A 251 1.76 -10.59 -16.98
C PHE A 251 2.97 -11.04 -16.14
N ASN A 252 3.75 -10.08 -15.61
CA ASN A 252 4.98 -10.33 -14.85
C ASN A 252 4.76 -10.85 -13.42
N CYS A 253 3.52 -10.88 -12.92
CA CYS A 253 3.23 -11.40 -11.58
C CYS A 253 2.58 -12.79 -11.58
N ILE A 254 2.40 -13.39 -12.76
CA ILE A 254 1.78 -14.69 -12.92
C ILE A 254 2.88 -15.72 -13.14
N ASP A 255 2.89 -16.75 -12.32
CA ASP A 255 3.70 -17.94 -12.55
C ASP A 255 2.97 -18.84 -13.56
N TRP A 256 3.39 -18.77 -14.80
CA TRP A 256 2.78 -19.49 -15.92
C TRP A 256 3.10 -21.00 -15.92
N SER A 257 4.01 -21.46 -15.05
CA SER A 257 4.32 -22.88 -14.88
C SER A 257 3.32 -23.61 -13.99
N LEU A 258 2.50 -22.85 -13.22
CA LEU A 258 1.51 -23.43 -12.32
C LEU A 258 0.25 -23.83 -13.09
N GLU A 259 -0.12 -25.09 -12.95
CA GLU A 259 -1.42 -25.58 -13.44
C GLU A 259 -2.54 -25.07 -12.52
N ALA A 260 -3.60 -24.58 -13.13
CA ALA A 260 -4.81 -24.16 -12.39
C ALA A 260 -6.00 -25.04 -12.77
N PRO A 261 -6.88 -25.37 -11.79
CA PRO A 261 -8.08 -26.13 -12.09
C PRO A 261 -9.00 -25.33 -13.04
N ARG A 262 -9.62 -26.02 -13.97
CA ARG A 262 -10.56 -25.41 -14.92
C ARG A 262 -11.82 -24.95 -14.20
N ILE A 263 -12.37 -23.81 -14.60
CA ILE A 263 -13.61 -23.27 -14.03
C ILE A 263 -14.77 -24.25 -14.20
N GLY A 264 -14.83 -24.98 -15.34
CA GLY A 264 -15.86 -25.98 -15.60
C GLY A 264 -15.83 -27.20 -14.71
N ASP A 265 -14.71 -27.52 -14.08
CA ASP A 265 -14.54 -28.70 -13.21
C ASP A 265 -14.93 -28.44 -11.76
N ARG A 266 -15.47 -27.25 -11.45
CA ARG A 266 -15.86 -26.85 -10.09
C ARG A 266 -17.14 -27.55 -9.64
N LEU A 267 -17.11 -28.15 -8.46
CA LEU A 267 -18.30 -28.73 -7.82
C LEU A 267 -19.39 -27.67 -7.53
N LYS A 268 -18.97 -26.45 -7.19
CA LYS A 268 -19.89 -25.33 -6.95
C LYS A 268 -19.83 -24.35 -8.11
N PRO A 269 -20.95 -24.06 -8.78
CA PRO A 269 -20.98 -23.14 -9.91
C PRO A 269 -20.58 -21.72 -9.48
N LEU A 270 -20.08 -20.94 -10.42
CA LEU A 270 -19.79 -19.53 -10.22
C LEU A 270 -21.09 -18.73 -10.04
N SER A 271 -21.02 -17.63 -9.30
CA SER A 271 -22.13 -16.68 -9.22
C SER A 271 -22.38 -16.01 -10.58
N GLU A 272 -23.63 -15.62 -10.85
CA GLU A 272 -24.01 -14.91 -12.09
C GLU A 272 -23.13 -13.66 -12.35
N ASN A 273 -22.83 -12.89 -11.29
CA ASN A 273 -21.97 -11.71 -11.42
C ASN A 273 -20.53 -12.06 -11.83
N THR A 274 -20.04 -13.22 -11.44
CA THR A 274 -18.74 -13.73 -11.86
C THR A 274 -18.77 -14.13 -13.33
N ILE A 275 -19.82 -14.85 -13.75
CA ILE A 275 -20.04 -15.26 -15.14
C ILE A 275 -20.10 -14.01 -16.04
N LYS A 276 -20.93 -13.02 -15.71
CA LYS A 276 -21.02 -11.76 -16.46
C LYS A 276 -19.68 -11.04 -16.61
N ARG A 277 -18.82 -11.08 -15.59
CA ARG A 277 -17.47 -10.49 -15.68
C ARG A 277 -16.57 -11.26 -16.65
N ILE A 278 -16.66 -12.59 -16.65
CA ILE A 278 -15.89 -13.44 -17.56
C ILE A 278 -16.36 -13.22 -19.00
N GLU A 279 -17.67 -13.24 -19.24
CA GLU A 279 -18.27 -12.97 -20.55
C GLU A 279 -17.85 -11.60 -21.10
N TYR A 280 -17.97 -10.56 -20.28
CA TYR A 280 -17.50 -9.22 -20.65
C TYR A 280 -16.00 -9.18 -20.93
N GLY A 281 -15.19 -9.94 -20.18
CA GLY A 281 -13.76 -10.05 -20.43
C GLY A 281 -13.46 -10.73 -21.77
N ILE A 282 -14.16 -11.81 -22.09
CA ILE A 282 -14.04 -12.53 -23.36
C ILE A 282 -14.46 -11.63 -24.54
N GLU A 283 -15.59 -10.93 -24.40
CA GLU A 283 -16.06 -9.97 -25.40
C GLU A 283 -15.01 -8.87 -25.68
N LYS A 284 -14.44 -8.30 -24.61
CA LYS A 284 -13.52 -7.18 -24.71
C LYS A 284 -12.12 -7.54 -25.18
N PHE A 285 -11.61 -8.70 -24.79
CA PHE A 285 -10.21 -9.11 -25.03
C PHE A 285 -10.06 -10.33 -25.94
N GLY A 286 -11.16 -10.96 -26.35
CA GLY A 286 -11.20 -12.19 -27.11
C GLY A 286 -11.08 -13.45 -26.25
N ASN A 287 -11.31 -14.59 -26.88
CA ASN A 287 -11.30 -15.91 -26.27
C ASN A 287 -10.11 -16.78 -26.72
N GLN A 288 -9.14 -16.20 -27.39
CA GLN A 288 -7.97 -16.93 -27.85
C GLN A 288 -7.08 -17.31 -26.66
N PRO A 289 -6.56 -18.54 -26.61
CA PRO A 289 -5.59 -18.91 -25.59
C PRO A 289 -4.33 -18.06 -25.73
N ILE A 290 -3.70 -17.75 -24.60
CA ILE A 290 -2.41 -17.06 -24.59
C ILE A 290 -1.39 -18.01 -25.19
N ASN A 291 -0.86 -17.68 -26.37
CA ASN A 291 0.27 -18.39 -26.93
C ASN A 291 1.55 -17.74 -26.41
N LEU A 292 2.26 -18.41 -25.51
CA LEU A 292 3.52 -17.94 -24.92
C LEU A 292 4.73 -18.11 -25.86
N GLY A 293 4.51 -18.52 -27.10
CA GLY A 293 5.53 -18.58 -28.15
C GLY A 293 5.85 -17.21 -28.70
N VAL A 294 6.85 -16.70 -28.18
CA VAL A 294 7.93 -15.78 -28.58
C VAL A 294 7.62 -14.69 -29.58
N SER A 295 6.86 -14.06 -30.10
CA SER A 295 7.12 -12.83 -30.87
C SER A 295 6.02 -11.80 -31.11
N ASP A 296 4.77 -12.16 -31.01
CA ASP A 296 3.68 -11.20 -31.25
C ASP A 296 2.57 -11.35 -30.21
N ILE A 297 2.86 -10.94 -29.00
CA ILE A 297 1.88 -10.99 -27.92
C ILE A 297 1.00 -9.73 -27.98
N GLY A 298 0.08 -9.74 -28.90
CA GLY A 298 -1.18 -9.05 -28.69
C GLY A 298 -1.86 -9.78 -27.52
N CYS A 299 -1.75 -9.27 -26.29
CA CYS A 299 -2.08 -9.98 -25.05
C CYS A 299 -3.58 -10.37 -25.01
N PRO A 300 -4.00 -11.59 -25.39
CA PRO A 300 -5.40 -11.99 -25.42
C PRO A 300 -5.95 -12.39 -24.06
N GLY A 301 -5.17 -12.26 -22.99
CA GLY A 301 -5.59 -12.59 -21.65
C GLY A 301 -6.09 -11.39 -20.84
N PHE A 302 -6.89 -11.64 -19.82
CA PHE A 302 -7.36 -10.64 -18.89
C PHE A 302 -7.48 -11.19 -17.46
N LEU A 303 -7.42 -10.30 -16.48
CA LEU A 303 -7.70 -10.61 -15.08
C LEU A 303 -9.11 -10.15 -14.71
N SER A 304 -9.93 -11.08 -14.26
CA SER A 304 -11.26 -10.79 -13.72
C SER A 304 -11.17 -10.49 -12.24
N LYS A 305 -11.50 -9.26 -11.85
CA LYS A 305 -11.52 -8.85 -10.45
C LYS A 305 -12.76 -9.39 -9.74
N GLN A 306 -12.57 -10.13 -8.64
CA GLN A 306 -13.63 -10.78 -7.87
C GLN A 306 -13.91 -10.03 -6.56
N TYR A 307 -14.31 -8.76 -6.65
CA TYR A 307 -14.77 -8.01 -5.47
C TYR A 307 -16.19 -8.39 -5.10
N GLY A 308 -16.53 -8.35 -3.81
CA GLY A 308 -17.86 -8.70 -3.28
C GLY A 308 -19.02 -7.79 -3.67
N GLY A 309 -18.85 -6.86 -4.62
CA GLY A 309 -19.88 -5.99 -5.17
C GLY A 309 -20.51 -6.52 -6.45
N GLY A 310 -21.64 -5.92 -6.87
CA GLY A 310 -22.29 -6.21 -8.15
C GLY A 310 -21.36 -5.91 -9.34
N PHE A 311 -21.69 -6.48 -10.51
CA PHE A 311 -20.98 -6.18 -11.75
C PHE A 311 -21.22 -4.74 -12.16
N ASN A 312 -20.15 -4.01 -12.44
CA ASN A 312 -20.21 -2.70 -13.09
C ASN A 312 -18.92 -2.47 -13.91
N LEU A 313 -18.97 -1.50 -14.82
CA LEU A 313 -17.84 -1.19 -15.71
C LEU A 313 -16.58 -0.75 -14.95
N LYS A 314 -16.69 -0.21 -13.73
CA LYS A 314 -15.55 0.17 -12.88
C LYS A 314 -14.77 -1.05 -12.37
N ASN A 315 -15.46 -2.18 -12.26
CA ASN A 315 -14.88 -3.47 -11.86
C ASN A 315 -14.64 -4.38 -13.07
N SER A 316 -14.56 -3.80 -14.27
CA SER A 316 -14.33 -4.57 -15.51
C SER A 316 -13.00 -5.29 -15.48
N PRO A 317 -12.86 -6.40 -16.21
CA PRO A 317 -11.60 -7.09 -16.41
C PRO A 317 -10.51 -6.17 -16.96
N VAL A 318 -9.26 -6.46 -16.60
CA VAL A 318 -8.08 -5.70 -16.99
C VAL A 318 -7.20 -6.60 -17.86
N GLY A 319 -6.75 -6.13 -19.02
CA GLY A 319 -5.83 -6.85 -19.86
C GLY A 319 -4.49 -7.14 -19.15
N LEU A 320 -3.85 -8.24 -19.52
CA LEU A 320 -2.57 -8.67 -18.90
C LEU A 320 -1.42 -7.72 -19.20
N ASP A 321 -1.54 -6.87 -20.22
CA ASP A 321 -0.62 -5.79 -20.56
C ASP A 321 -0.66 -4.60 -19.59
N LYS A 322 -1.67 -4.53 -18.74
CA LYS A 322 -1.87 -3.46 -17.76
C LYS A 322 -1.49 -3.88 -16.34
N VAL A 323 -1.35 -2.91 -15.45
CA VAL A 323 -1.16 -3.17 -14.02
C VAL A 323 -2.44 -3.67 -13.38
N ILE A 324 -2.31 -4.58 -12.40
CA ILE A 324 -3.45 -5.01 -11.60
C ILE A 324 -3.92 -3.85 -10.71
N GLY A 325 -5.23 -3.70 -10.58
CA GLY A 325 -5.78 -2.82 -9.56
C GLY A 325 -5.56 -3.38 -8.14
N THR A 326 -5.80 -2.58 -7.13
CA THR A 326 -5.78 -3.04 -5.73
C THR A 326 -6.79 -4.18 -5.56
N ILE A 327 -6.31 -5.30 -5.03
CA ILE A 327 -7.11 -6.49 -4.68
C ILE A 327 -7.77 -6.24 -3.33
#